data_2f9081ea6a840bc82cf5a27e54dd3307
#
_entry.id   2f9081ea6a840bc82cf5a27e54dd3307
#
_cell.length_a   1.000
_cell.length_b   1.000
_cell.length_c   1.000
_cell.angle_alpha   90.00
_cell.angle_beta   90.00
_cell.angle_gamma   90.00
#
_symmetry.space_group_name_H-M   'P 1'
#
loop_
_entity.id
_entity.type
_entity.pdbx_description
1 polymer ?
#
loop_
_entity_poly.entity_id
_entity_poly.type
_entity_poly.pdbx_seq_one_letter_code
_entity_poly.pdbx_strand_id
1 'polypeptide(L)'
;MSRLQRREWLERYRNDVLEQTCTGLEIDKSQLQDFILRMTGFLEESNIIADFGCHAQDFWPLLREMKLRVVGVSCSKAIKQTQGIRVMNIGFSDFNFLGIFEGFVASGILQNLHPELWSKTLLRIARSVKTSGVGLLVTGIGNEKESKKRCETLKKSGLPVVIGEYIDDDGNYNFRPLKSWYDQWLKNAGFYVFREEMIRDTVYSLIKK
;
A
#
# COMPACT_ATOMS: atom_id res chain seq x y z
N MET A 1 15.87 -2.92 -23.65
CA MET A 1 14.66 -3.63 -23.19
C MET A 1 13.46 -3.06 -23.93
N SER A 2 12.68 -3.91 -24.62
CA SER A 2 11.48 -3.44 -25.33
C SER A 2 10.31 -3.29 -24.35
N ARG A 3 9.37 -2.37 -24.67
CA ARG A 3 8.11 -2.23 -23.89
C ARG A 3 7.29 -3.54 -23.89
N LEU A 4 7.38 -4.32 -24.95
CA LEU A 4 6.68 -5.60 -25.07
C LEU A 4 7.22 -6.63 -24.07
N GLN A 5 8.53 -6.82 -23.98
CA GLN A 5 9.15 -7.72 -22.99
C GLN A 5 8.79 -7.36 -21.55
N ARG A 6 8.76 -6.06 -21.24
CA ARG A 6 8.35 -5.57 -19.92
C ARG A 6 6.89 -5.91 -19.63
N ARG A 7 6.01 -5.71 -20.60
CA ARG A 7 4.58 -6.00 -20.47
C ARG A 7 4.31 -7.50 -20.27
N GLU A 8 4.92 -8.35 -21.08
CA GLU A 8 4.79 -9.81 -20.97
C GLU A 8 5.27 -10.33 -19.60
N TRP A 9 6.37 -9.77 -19.10
CA TRP A 9 6.88 -10.11 -17.78
C TRP A 9 5.92 -9.69 -16.67
N LEU A 10 5.38 -8.47 -16.71
CA LEU A 10 4.39 -7.97 -15.75
C LEU A 10 3.08 -8.80 -15.81
N GLU A 11 2.63 -9.18 -16.99
CA GLU A 11 1.42 -10.02 -17.15
C GLU A 11 1.60 -11.42 -16.55
N ARG A 12 2.80 -11.99 -16.61
CA ARG A 12 3.08 -13.29 -15.96
C ARG A 12 2.88 -13.26 -14.45
N TYR A 13 3.28 -12.19 -13.79
CA TYR A 13 3.14 -12.02 -12.35
C TYR A 13 1.83 -11.34 -11.93
N ARG A 14 1.05 -10.82 -12.85
CA ARG A 14 -0.19 -10.06 -12.56
C ARG A 14 -1.27 -10.92 -11.89
N ASN A 15 -1.43 -12.16 -12.32
CA ASN A 15 -2.43 -13.06 -11.76
C ASN A 15 -2.03 -13.51 -10.35
N ASP A 16 -0.74 -13.71 -10.12
CA ASP A 16 -0.22 -14.14 -8.83
C ASP A 16 -0.35 -13.03 -7.77
N VAL A 17 -0.16 -11.76 -8.17
CA VAL A 17 -0.29 -10.58 -7.28
C VAL A 17 -1.70 -10.39 -6.73
N LEU A 18 -2.74 -10.79 -7.48
CA LEU A 18 -4.13 -10.63 -7.04
C LEU A 18 -4.55 -11.64 -5.96
N GLU A 19 -3.83 -12.75 -5.83
CA GLU A 19 -4.11 -13.81 -4.87
C GLU A 19 -3.11 -13.84 -3.70
N GLN A 20 -1.97 -13.15 -3.85
CA GLN A 20 -0.92 -13.13 -2.83
C GLN A 20 -1.35 -12.31 -1.61
N THR A 21 -1.30 -12.95 -0.47
CA THR A 21 -1.20 -12.27 0.83
C THR A 21 0.08 -11.43 0.83
N CYS A 22 0.09 -10.30 1.55
CA CYS A 22 1.25 -9.41 1.68
C CYS A 22 2.47 -10.17 2.25
N THR A 23 3.13 -10.93 1.39
CA THR A 23 4.33 -11.68 1.73
C THR A 23 5.54 -10.76 1.56
N GLY A 24 6.44 -10.77 2.53
CA GLY A 24 7.74 -10.09 2.41
C GLY A 24 7.87 -8.71 3.07
N LEU A 25 6.83 -8.14 3.68
CA LEU A 25 6.95 -7.00 4.58
C LEU A 25 6.68 -7.43 6.02
N GLU A 26 7.71 -7.40 6.84
CA GLU A 26 7.56 -7.59 8.28
C GLU A 26 7.01 -6.29 8.88
N ILE A 27 5.71 -6.26 9.16
CA ILE A 27 5.05 -5.13 9.80
C ILE A 27 5.03 -5.37 11.30
N ASP A 28 5.65 -4.48 12.05
CA ASP A 28 5.55 -4.48 13.49
C ASP A 28 4.13 -4.09 13.91
N LYS A 29 3.41 -5.04 14.51
CA LYS A 29 2.00 -4.85 14.91
C LYS A 29 1.85 -3.76 15.97
N SER A 30 2.80 -3.64 16.89
CA SER A 30 2.73 -2.64 17.95
C SER A 30 2.92 -1.24 17.39
N GLN A 31 3.83 -1.07 16.45
CA GLN A 31 4.03 0.18 15.73
C GLN A 31 2.83 0.53 14.84
N LEU A 32 2.28 -0.45 14.14
CA LEU A 32 1.08 -0.23 13.34
C LEU A 32 -0.08 0.29 14.20
N GLN A 33 -0.31 -0.32 15.36
CA GLN A 33 -1.34 0.11 16.31
C GLN A 33 -1.08 1.52 16.86
N ASP A 34 0.18 1.85 17.24
CA ASP A 34 0.53 3.19 17.72
C ASP A 34 0.26 4.26 16.65
N PHE A 35 0.64 4.00 15.39
CA PHE A 35 0.37 4.91 14.29
C PHE A 35 -1.13 5.05 13.98
N ILE A 36 -1.89 3.97 14.07
CA ILE A 36 -3.35 4.01 13.94
C ILE A 36 -3.96 4.88 15.05
N LEU A 37 -3.57 4.69 16.31
CA LEU A 37 -4.04 5.51 17.43
C LEU A 37 -3.74 6.99 17.21
N ARG A 38 -2.55 7.33 16.72
CA ARG A 38 -2.20 8.73 16.39
C ARG A 38 -3.03 9.28 15.24
N MET A 39 -3.30 8.47 14.21
CA MET A 39 -4.17 8.85 13.10
C MET A 39 -5.59 9.15 13.58
N THR A 40 -6.12 8.29 14.44
CA THR A 40 -7.50 8.45 14.95
C THR A 40 -7.70 9.71 15.79
N GLY A 41 -6.64 10.28 16.36
CA GLY A 41 -6.71 11.59 17.02
C GLY A 41 -7.12 12.76 16.11
N PHE A 42 -7.17 12.57 14.81
CA PHE A 42 -7.65 13.53 13.80
C PHE A 42 -9.04 13.21 13.27
N LEU A 43 -9.69 12.18 13.79
CA LEU A 43 -10.99 11.70 13.34
C LEU A 43 -12.05 11.85 14.41
N GLU A 44 -13.28 12.03 13.99
CA GLU A 44 -14.46 12.11 14.83
C GLU A 44 -15.24 10.80 14.83
N GLU A 45 -16.09 10.58 15.82
CA GLU A 45 -17.01 9.44 15.84
C GLU A 45 -17.83 9.36 14.56
N SER A 46 -18.08 8.15 14.08
CA SER A 46 -18.80 7.87 12.84
C SER A 46 -18.06 8.23 11.54
N ASN A 47 -16.84 8.77 11.60
CA ASN A 47 -16.02 8.93 10.40
C ASN A 47 -15.77 7.58 9.72
N ILE A 48 -15.67 7.60 8.40
CA ILE A 48 -15.48 6.40 7.58
C ILE A 48 -14.00 6.27 7.23
N ILE A 49 -13.42 5.13 7.58
CA ILE A 49 -12.04 4.78 7.26
C ILE A 49 -12.04 3.67 6.21
N ALA A 50 -11.27 3.88 5.14
CA ALA A 50 -10.96 2.81 4.20
C ALA A 50 -9.73 2.03 4.69
N ASP A 51 -9.81 0.70 4.70
CA ASP A 51 -8.66 -0.18 4.84
C ASP A 51 -8.32 -0.75 3.47
N PHE A 52 -7.33 -0.15 2.80
CA PHE A 52 -6.88 -0.58 1.49
C PHE A 52 -5.94 -1.78 1.61
N GLY A 53 -6.33 -2.91 1.03
CA GLY A 53 -5.58 -4.15 1.08
C GLY A 53 -5.86 -5.02 2.29
N CYS A 54 -6.93 -4.80 2.98
CA CYS A 54 -7.42 -5.34 4.24
C CYS A 54 -7.13 -6.85 4.53
N HIS A 55 -5.88 -7.27 4.38
CA HIS A 55 -5.46 -8.65 4.66
C HIS A 55 -5.27 -8.90 6.15
N ALA A 56 -4.73 -7.93 6.88
CA ALA A 56 -4.52 -7.98 8.31
C ALA A 56 -5.58 -7.15 9.04
N GLN A 57 -6.69 -7.76 9.38
CA GLN A 57 -7.84 -7.11 10.02
C GLN A 57 -7.62 -6.88 11.54
N ASP A 58 -6.40 -7.08 12.02
CA ASP A 58 -6.06 -7.08 13.45
C ASP A 58 -6.36 -5.75 14.16
N PHE A 59 -6.41 -4.64 13.42
CA PHE A 59 -6.71 -3.32 13.98
C PHE A 59 -8.17 -2.87 13.83
N TRP A 60 -9.01 -3.64 13.16
CA TRP A 60 -10.43 -3.27 12.99
C TRP A 60 -11.20 -3.19 14.31
N PRO A 61 -10.99 -4.10 15.28
CA PRO A 61 -11.61 -3.96 16.60
C PRO A 61 -11.29 -2.62 17.26
N LEU A 62 -10.02 -2.19 17.22
CA LEU A 62 -9.56 -0.92 17.78
C LEU A 62 -10.31 0.27 17.16
N LEU A 63 -10.44 0.33 15.83
CA LEU A 63 -11.17 1.40 15.15
C LEU A 63 -12.66 1.43 15.54
N ARG A 64 -13.25 0.25 15.74
CA ARG A 64 -14.67 0.14 16.17
C ARG A 64 -14.90 0.58 17.61
N GLU A 65 -13.97 0.27 18.52
CA GLU A 65 -14.01 0.76 19.91
C GLU A 65 -14.00 2.29 19.94
N MET A 66 -13.33 2.92 18.97
CA MET A 66 -13.33 4.37 18.78
C MET A 66 -14.57 4.89 18.03
N LYS A 67 -15.58 4.03 17.82
CA LYS A 67 -16.82 4.32 17.11
C LYS A 67 -16.64 4.78 15.66
N LEU A 68 -15.54 4.38 15.02
CA LEU A 68 -15.26 4.66 13.62
C LEU A 68 -15.90 3.58 12.72
N ARG A 69 -16.26 3.96 11.53
CA ARG A 69 -16.84 3.06 10.53
C ARG A 69 -15.73 2.58 9.58
N VAL A 70 -15.50 1.28 9.54
CA VAL A 70 -14.46 0.70 8.70
C VAL A 70 -15.07 0.10 7.43
N VAL A 71 -14.42 0.34 6.29
CA VAL A 71 -14.73 -0.28 5.00
C VAL A 71 -13.43 -0.90 4.47
N GLY A 72 -13.43 -2.23 4.35
CA GLY A 72 -12.32 -2.93 3.71
C GLY A 72 -12.37 -2.78 2.18
N VAL A 73 -11.24 -2.54 1.55
CA VAL A 73 -11.08 -2.52 0.09
C VAL A 73 -10.00 -3.52 -0.30
N SER A 74 -10.36 -4.60 -0.97
CA SER A 74 -9.42 -5.65 -1.36
C SER A 74 -9.64 -6.11 -2.78
N CYS A 75 -8.57 -6.49 -3.48
CA CYS A 75 -8.66 -7.19 -4.74
C CYS A 75 -8.86 -8.71 -4.57
N SER A 76 -8.60 -9.25 -3.37
CA SER A 76 -8.78 -10.68 -3.10
C SER A 76 -10.25 -11.02 -2.81
N LYS A 77 -10.79 -11.99 -3.56
CA LYS A 77 -12.12 -12.55 -3.32
C LYS A 77 -12.18 -13.44 -2.08
N ALA A 78 -11.03 -13.84 -1.56
CA ALA A 78 -10.95 -14.70 -0.37
C ALA A 78 -11.32 -13.94 0.92
N ILE A 79 -11.21 -12.61 0.94
CA ILE A 79 -11.56 -11.80 2.09
C ILE A 79 -13.08 -11.59 2.09
N LYS A 80 -13.72 -12.22 3.05
CA LYS A 80 -15.16 -12.11 3.25
C LYS A 80 -15.49 -11.01 4.25
N GLN A 81 -16.74 -10.56 4.19
CA GLN A 81 -17.31 -9.70 5.24
C GLN A 81 -17.10 -10.38 6.60
N THR A 82 -16.46 -9.68 7.53
CA THR A 82 -16.12 -10.22 8.83
C THR A 82 -16.51 -9.20 9.92
N GLN A 83 -17.01 -9.67 11.06
CA GLN A 83 -17.37 -8.82 12.20
C GLN A 83 -18.35 -7.66 11.87
N GLY A 84 -19.20 -7.82 10.85
CA GLY A 84 -20.12 -6.76 10.41
C GLY A 84 -19.47 -5.63 9.61
N ILE A 85 -18.17 -5.74 9.25
CA ILE A 85 -17.47 -4.78 8.41
C ILE A 85 -17.66 -5.16 6.95
N ARG A 86 -18.09 -4.17 6.15
CA ARG A 86 -18.24 -4.34 4.71
C ARG A 86 -16.89 -4.41 4.03
N VAL A 87 -16.66 -5.45 3.24
CA VAL A 87 -15.50 -5.56 2.36
C VAL A 87 -15.95 -5.38 0.92
N MET A 88 -15.32 -4.47 0.21
CA MET A 88 -15.51 -4.26 -1.22
C MET A 88 -14.40 -4.96 -1.99
N ASN A 89 -14.78 -5.98 -2.75
CA ASN A 89 -13.85 -6.71 -3.61
C ASN A 89 -13.69 -5.96 -4.94
N ILE A 90 -12.72 -5.06 -4.99
CA ILE A 90 -12.45 -4.22 -6.15
C ILE A 90 -10.95 -4.04 -6.32
N GLY A 91 -10.47 -4.16 -7.55
CA GLY A 91 -9.05 -3.97 -7.87
C GLY A 91 -8.59 -2.52 -7.67
N PHE A 92 -7.30 -2.35 -7.34
CA PHE A 92 -6.71 -1.00 -7.19
C PHE A 92 -6.71 -0.20 -8.50
N SER A 93 -6.82 -0.88 -9.64
CA SER A 93 -7.01 -0.24 -10.94
C SER A 93 -8.43 0.29 -11.17
N ASP A 94 -9.42 -0.20 -10.41
CA ASP A 94 -10.83 -0.07 -10.78
C ASP A 94 -11.65 0.75 -9.80
N PHE A 95 -11.18 0.94 -8.55
CA PHE A 95 -11.94 1.77 -7.63
C PHE A 95 -11.87 3.26 -8.02
N ASN A 96 -13.02 3.92 -7.92
CA ASN A 96 -13.17 5.33 -8.28
C ASN A 96 -14.09 6.03 -7.27
N PHE A 97 -13.66 6.07 -6.02
CA PHE A 97 -14.37 6.82 -4.99
C PHE A 97 -13.95 8.29 -5.02
N LEU A 98 -14.86 9.18 -4.68
CA LEU A 98 -14.61 10.63 -4.67
C LEU A 98 -15.02 11.22 -3.31
N GLY A 99 -14.04 11.55 -2.48
CA GLY A 99 -14.25 12.26 -1.21
C GLY A 99 -15.19 11.56 -0.24
N ILE A 100 -15.11 10.23 -0.14
CA ILE A 100 -16.00 9.43 0.71
C ILE A 100 -15.40 9.23 2.10
N PHE A 101 -14.08 9.02 2.19
CA PHE A 101 -13.42 8.61 3.41
C PHE A 101 -12.81 9.80 4.14
N GLU A 102 -13.02 9.89 5.45
CA GLU A 102 -12.32 10.84 6.32
C GLU A 102 -10.90 10.36 6.63
N GLY A 103 -10.70 9.05 6.64
CA GLY A 103 -9.39 8.46 6.84
C GLY A 103 -9.14 7.21 6.02
N PHE A 104 -7.88 6.76 5.99
CA PHE A 104 -7.54 5.47 5.42
C PHE A 104 -6.30 4.84 6.07
N VAL A 105 -6.22 3.53 5.97
CA VAL A 105 -5.03 2.74 6.23
C VAL A 105 -4.68 2.00 4.94
N ALA A 106 -3.41 2.00 4.57
CA ALA A 106 -2.86 1.21 3.47
C ALA A 106 -1.55 0.59 3.94
N SER A 107 -1.63 -0.64 4.43
CA SER A 107 -0.51 -1.32 5.07
C SER A 107 -0.04 -2.50 4.23
N GLY A 108 1.22 -2.46 3.77
CA GLY A 108 1.88 -3.53 3.02
C GLY A 108 1.35 -3.80 1.60
N ILE A 109 0.39 -3.03 1.13
CA ILE A 109 -0.31 -3.30 -0.12
C ILE A 109 0.41 -2.81 -1.36
N LEU A 110 1.09 -1.66 -1.27
CA LEU A 110 1.68 -1.04 -2.45
C LEU A 110 2.88 -1.81 -2.98
N GLN A 111 3.59 -2.54 -2.13
CA GLN A 111 4.77 -3.31 -2.55
C GLN A 111 4.48 -4.45 -3.51
N ASN A 112 3.24 -4.94 -3.55
CA ASN A 112 2.80 -5.95 -4.50
C ASN A 112 2.42 -5.34 -5.87
N LEU A 113 2.42 -4.01 -5.98
CA LEU A 113 2.12 -3.31 -7.21
C LEU A 113 3.39 -3.00 -7.99
N HIS A 114 3.29 -3.10 -9.31
CA HIS A 114 4.36 -2.64 -10.20
C HIS A 114 4.56 -1.12 -10.06
N PRO A 115 5.79 -0.62 -10.21
CA PRO A 115 6.10 0.80 -10.07
C PRO A 115 5.25 1.70 -10.97
N GLU A 116 4.86 1.21 -12.15
CA GLU A 116 4.00 1.92 -13.09
C GLU A 116 2.56 2.17 -12.56
N LEU A 117 2.14 1.37 -11.57
CA LEU A 117 0.82 1.49 -10.96
C LEU A 117 0.80 2.37 -9.70
N TRP A 118 1.94 2.59 -9.06
CA TRP A 118 2.04 3.30 -7.79
C TRP A 118 1.43 4.70 -7.84
N SER A 119 1.87 5.51 -8.80
CA SER A 119 1.39 6.89 -8.93
C SER A 119 -0.13 6.95 -9.14
N LYS A 120 -0.68 6.06 -9.97
CA LYS A 120 -2.12 5.99 -10.24
C LYS A 120 -2.90 5.54 -9.00
N THR A 121 -2.39 4.54 -8.29
CA THR A 121 -3.04 4.01 -7.08
C THR A 121 -3.05 5.06 -5.98
N LEU A 122 -1.92 5.73 -5.71
CA LEU A 122 -1.85 6.81 -4.73
C LEU A 122 -2.80 7.97 -5.09
N LEU A 123 -2.89 8.35 -6.36
CA LEU A 123 -3.82 9.39 -6.81
C LEU A 123 -5.28 8.98 -6.59
N ARG A 124 -5.63 7.71 -6.80
CA ARG A 124 -6.98 7.19 -6.53
C ARG A 124 -7.29 7.16 -5.05
N ILE A 125 -6.36 6.71 -4.22
CA ILE A 125 -6.49 6.80 -2.76
C ILE A 125 -6.72 8.26 -2.36
N ALA A 126 -5.90 9.19 -2.85
CA ALA A 126 -6.08 10.60 -2.55
C ALA A 126 -7.45 11.15 -2.98
N ARG A 127 -7.94 10.77 -4.16
CA ARG A 127 -9.28 11.17 -4.62
C ARG A 127 -10.41 10.62 -3.77
N SER A 128 -10.24 9.43 -3.22
CA SER A 128 -11.24 8.78 -2.38
C SER A 128 -11.38 9.43 -0.99
N VAL A 129 -10.33 10.11 -0.54
CA VAL A 129 -10.26 10.77 0.76
C VAL A 129 -10.79 12.20 0.65
N LYS A 130 -11.55 12.65 1.64
CA LYS A 130 -12.06 14.03 1.76
C LYS A 130 -10.90 15.02 1.87
N THR A 131 -11.16 16.28 1.51
CA THR A 131 -10.24 17.37 1.84
C THR A 131 -10.04 17.44 3.36
N SER A 132 -8.82 17.58 3.82
CA SER A 132 -8.41 17.47 5.23
C SER A 132 -8.46 16.05 5.81
N GLY A 133 -8.75 15.03 5.02
CA GLY A 133 -8.70 13.64 5.48
C GLY A 133 -7.26 13.19 5.79
N VAL A 134 -7.15 12.21 6.67
CA VAL A 134 -5.89 11.70 7.20
C VAL A 134 -5.69 10.24 6.82
N GLY A 135 -4.45 9.82 6.65
CA GLY A 135 -4.15 8.42 6.33
C GLY A 135 -2.88 7.91 6.95
N LEU A 136 -2.82 6.60 7.09
CA LEU A 136 -1.61 5.86 7.42
C LEU A 136 -1.20 5.02 6.22
N LEU A 137 0.00 5.26 5.74
CA LEU A 137 0.64 4.46 4.70
C LEU A 137 1.85 3.74 5.28
N VAL A 138 1.88 2.42 5.13
CA VAL A 138 2.98 1.56 5.59
C VAL A 138 3.51 0.77 4.41
N THR A 139 4.80 0.92 4.10
CA THR A 139 5.42 0.21 2.97
C THR A 139 6.91 0.00 3.16
N GLY A 140 7.46 -0.99 2.47
CA GLY A 140 8.90 -1.21 2.41
C GLY A 140 9.59 -0.18 1.51
N ILE A 141 10.77 0.29 1.94
CA ILE A 141 11.65 1.19 1.19
C ILE A 141 12.93 0.44 0.83
N GLY A 142 13.34 0.54 -0.42
CA GLY A 142 14.57 -0.09 -0.89
C GLY A 142 15.83 0.72 -0.53
N ASN A 143 16.85 0.02 -0.05
CA ASN A 143 18.19 0.59 0.01
C ASN A 143 18.74 0.78 -1.42
N GLU A 144 19.19 1.98 -1.75
CA GLU A 144 19.58 2.33 -3.12
C GLU A 144 20.70 1.45 -3.67
N LYS A 145 21.75 1.22 -2.88
CA LYS A 145 22.91 0.42 -3.28
C LYS A 145 22.53 -1.04 -3.53
N GLU A 146 21.77 -1.61 -2.62
CA GLU A 146 21.32 -3.00 -2.72
C GLU A 146 20.32 -3.19 -3.86
N SER A 147 19.36 -2.26 -4.00
CA SER A 147 18.37 -2.29 -5.08
C SER A 147 19.02 -2.19 -6.46
N LYS A 148 20.04 -1.33 -6.62
CA LYS A 148 20.82 -1.25 -7.87
C LYS A 148 21.56 -2.56 -8.15
N LYS A 149 22.29 -3.09 -7.17
CA LYS A 149 23.02 -4.36 -7.31
C LYS A 149 22.10 -5.51 -7.69
N ARG A 150 20.97 -5.66 -7.02
CA ARG A 150 19.97 -6.70 -7.31
C ARG A 150 19.38 -6.54 -8.70
N CYS A 151 19.01 -5.32 -9.08
CA CYS A 151 18.51 -5.01 -10.42
C CYS A 151 19.51 -5.40 -11.52
N GLU A 152 20.79 -5.09 -11.35
CA GLU A 152 21.84 -5.46 -12.28
C GLU A 152 22.00 -6.99 -12.42
N THR A 153 21.93 -7.71 -11.29
CA THR A 153 22.00 -9.18 -11.29
C THR A 153 20.83 -9.78 -12.07
N LEU A 154 19.60 -9.33 -11.79
CA LEU A 154 18.40 -9.82 -12.47
C LEU A 154 18.39 -9.46 -13.97
N LYS A 155 18.89 -8.28 -14.34
CA LYS A 155 19.06 -7.89 -15.75
C LYS A 155 20.08 -8.78 -16.49
N LYS A 156 21.16 -9.18 -15.83
CA LYS A 156 22.14 -10.14 -16.42
C LYS A 156 21.50 -11.49 -16.67
N SER A 157 20.52 -11.89 -15.89
CA SER A 157 19.71 -13.10 -16.11
C SER A 157 18.59 -12.90 -17.14
N GLY A 158 18.57 -11.78 -17.86
CA GLY A 158 17.59 -11.48 -18.93
C GLY A 158 16.24 -10.96 -18.44
N LEU A 159 16.05 -10.71 -17.15
CA LEU A 159 14.77 -10.23 -16.62
C LEU A 159 14.60 -8.71 -16.85
N PRO A 160 13.42 -8.27 -17.28
CA PRO A 160 13.13 -6.88 -17.62
C PRO A 160 12.73 -6.05 -16.38
N VAL A 161 13.53 -6.12 -15.32
CA VAL A 161 13.27 -5.46 -14.04
C VAL A 161 13.76 -4.00 -14.00
N VAL A 162 13.17 -3.22 -13.14
CA VAL A 162 13.66 -1.88 -12.75
C VAL A 162 14.19 -1.87 -11.32
N ILE A 163 14.87 -0.80 -10.94
CA ILE A 163 15.43 -0.67 -9.57
C ILE A 163 14.28 -0.77 -8.57
N GLY A 164 14.49 -1.53 -7.50
CA GLY A 164 13.52 -1.77 -6.45
C GLY A 164 12.64 -3.00 -6.65
N GLU A 165 12.57 -3.53 -7.87
CA GLU A 165 11.86 -4.80 -8.13
C GLU A 165 12.72 -6.02 -7.77
N TYR A 166 12.08 -7.01 -7.19
CA TYR A 166 12.70 -8.30 -6.92
C TYR A 166 11.65 -9.41 -6.84
N ILE A 167 12.12 -10.62 -6.98
CA ILE A 167 11.38 -11.84 -6.68
C ILE A 167 11.96 -12.36 -5.38
N ASP A 168 11.12 -12.66 -4.40
CA ASP A 168 11.56 -13.27 -3.14
C ASP A 168 11.87 -14.77 -3.30
N ASP A 169 12.33 -15.41 -2.24
CA ASP A 169 12.73 -16.82 -2.26
C ASP A 169 11.54 -17.77 -2.51
N ASP A 170 10.32 -17.33 -2.25
CA ASP A 170 9.08 -18.05 -2.53
C ASP A 170 8.56 -17.81 -3.96
N GLY A 171 9.25 -17.01 -4.75
CA GLY A 171 8.89 -16.69 -6.13
C GLY A 171 7.90 -15.53 -6.27
N ASN A 172 7.57 -14.82 -5.18
CA ASN A 172 6.63 -13.72 -5.22
C ASN A 172 7.28 -12.44 -5.72
N TYR A 173 6.52 -11.69 -6.53
CA TYR A 173 6.92 -10.36 -6.96
C TYR A 173 6.81 -9.35 -5.83
N ASN A 174 7.84 -8.52 -5.69
CA ASN A 174 7.88 -7.43 -4.74
C ASN A 174 8.53 -6.19 -5.38
N PHE A 175 8.06 -5.02 -4.95
CA PHE A 175 8.66 -3.75 -5.31
C PHE A 175 8.83 -2.85 -4.08
N ARG A 176 10.06 -2.40 -3.83
CA ARG A 176 10.41 -1.44 -2.79
C ARG A 176 10.97 -0.18 -3.45
N PRO A 177 10.23 0.92 -3.48
CA PRO A 177 10.71 2.17 -4.06
C PRO A 177 11.91 2.70 -3.30
N LEU A 178 12.74 3.50 -3.97
CA LEU A 178 13.67 4.38 -3.27
C LEU A 178 12.89 5.45 -2.51
N LYS A 179 13.42 5.90 -1.37
CA LYS A 179 12.74 6.91 -0.53
C LYS A 179 12.38 8.19 -1.31
N SER A 180 13.30 8.66 -2.17
CA SER A 180 13.05 9.84 -2.99
C SER A 180 11.87 9.67 -3.98
N TRP A 181 11.67 8.46 -4.50
CA TRP A 181 10.52 8.17 -5.38
C TRP A 181 9.22 8.12 -4.59
N TYR A 182 9.24 7.47 -3.45
CA TYR A 182 8.10 7.42 -2.53
C TYR A 182 7.62 8.83 -2.18
N ASP A 183 8.52 9.70 -1.72
CA ASP A 183 8.20 11.07 -1.37
C ASP A 183 7.62 11.87 -2.55
N GLN A 184 8.22 11.71 -3.73
CA GLN A 184 7.74 12.39 -4.92
C GLN A 184 6.36 11.91 -5.34
N TRP A 185 6.07 10.62 -5.23
CA TRP A 185 4.74 10.08 -5.55
C TRP A 185 3.67 10.52 -4.56
N LEU A 186 3.97 10.59 -3.27
CA LEU A 186 3.05 11.16 -2.28
C LEU A 186 2.73 12.61 -2.59
N LYS A 187 3.75 13.42 -2.85
CA LYS A 187 3.59 14.82 -3.23
C LYS A 187 2.77 14.98 -4.50
N ASN A 188 3.03 14.18 -5.53
CA ASN A 188 2.29 14.21 -6.79
C ASN A 188 0.83 13.78 -6.64
N ALA A 189 0.53 12.92 -5.68
CA ALA A 189 -0.83 12.54 -5.32
C ALA A 189 -1.58 13.60 -4.49
N GLY A 190 -0.89 14.65 -4.05
CA GLY A 190 -1.45 15.72 -3.22
C GLY A 190 -1.44 15.41 -1.72
N PHE A 191 -0.62 14.48 -1.30
CA PHE A 191 -0.43 14.16 0.11
C PHE A 191 0.70 14.98 0.74
N TYR A 192 0.49 15.40 1.98
CA TYR A 192 1.48 15.99 2.86
C TYR A 192 1.80 15.02 4.00
N VAL A 193 3.07 14.67 4.14
CA VAL A 193 3.57 13.83 5.25
C VAL A 193 3.82 14.73 6.44
N PHE A 194 3.08 14.56 7.53
CA PHE A 194 3.27 15.37 8.74
C PHE A 194 3.97 14.60 9.87
N ARG A 195 4.04 13.28 9.77
CA ARG A 195 4.83 12.42 10.64
C ARG A 195 5.29 11.20 9.89
N GLU A 196 6.54 10.84 10.07
CA GLU A 196 7.11 9.65 9.45
C GLU A 196 8.12 9.01 10.40
N GLU A 197 8.16 7.70 10.38
CA GLU A 197 9.16 6.91 11.10
C GLU A 197 9.56 5.72 10.22
N MET A 198 10.86 5.46 10.18
CA MET A 198 11.40 4.30 9.48
C MET A 198 11.93 3.30 10.49
N ILE A 199 11.40 2.09 10.44
CA ILE A 199 11.80 0.97 11.30
C ILE A 199 12.36 -0.10 10.38
N ARG A 200 13.68 -0.35 10.48
CA ARG A 200 14.41 -1.17 9.51
C ARG A 200 14.23 -0.62 8.09
N ASP A 201 13.57 -1.36 7.21
CA ASP A 201 13.28 -0.99 5.82
C ASP A 201 11.79 -0.67 5.58
N THR A 202 11.00 -0.53 6.65
CA THR A 202 9.58 -0.21 6.61
C THR A 202 9.34 1.23 7.05
N VAL A 203 8.68 2.00 6.22
CA VAL A 203 8.26 3.37 6.51
C VAL A 203 6.79 3.39 6.93
N TYR A 204 6.53 4.09 8.03
CA TYR A 204 5.19 4.41 8.56
C TYR A 204 4.98 5.91 8.37
N SER A 205 4.07 6.29 7.50
CA SER A 205 3.82 7.71 7.18
C SER A 205 2.39 8.09 7.53
N LEU A 206 2.22 9.04 8.46
CA LEU A 206 0.96 9.76 8.65
C LEU A 206 0.89 10.93 7.68
N ILE A 207 -0.16 10.94 6.89
CA ILE A 207 -0.31 11.86 5.78
C ILE A 207 -1.67 12.55 5.81
N LYS A 208 -1.72 13.77 5.30
CA LYS A 208 -2.94 14.55 5.07
C LYS A 208 -3.11 14.86 3.60
N LYS A 209 -4.38 14.98 3.20
CA LYS A 209 -4.74 15.49 1.88
C LYS A 209 -4.94 16.99 1.92
#